data_188445b559725fd9f46d775ca3da6fca
#
_entry.id   188445b559725fd9f46d775ca3da6fca
#
_cell.length_a   1.000
_cell.length_b   1.000
_cell.length_c   1.000
_cell.angle_alpha   90.00
_cell.angle_beta   90.00
_cell.angle_gamma   90.00
#
_symmetry.space_group_name_H-M   'P 1'
#
loop_
_entity.id
_entity.type
_entity.pdbx_description
1 polymer ?
#
loop_
_entity_poly.entity_id
_entity_poly.type
_entity_poly.pdbx_seq_one_letter_code
_entity_poly.pdbx_strand_id
1 'polypeptide(L)'
;MSYKDGMAAMNLQFSDRVPRTEYSADFHWELVKAVTGLDCVSDTAIRGQASNQFKKIWNYDMIWNILVGGGHLTGPRSSMGHAVYQADSSDYNDNVFTAFKDTEEVYKIDMFELYGTVDHNKMVSDFNTHYMNACNGYPDTVNMTGVYITCISGLIEMFGWEMLLEALGEDPVKFGEVTNRYCEWISQHFRALADSDAEVVMIHDDIVWTEGAFVAPEWYRKYVFPNYKKMFAPIVESGKKILYTSDGTYTEFLEDIAACGVNGFVFEPTTDMQYAADKFGKTHVLIGNADTRILLGGTKDDIYNEVKRCMDIGKQYPGFMMAVGNHIPPNTPVENCLWYNECYEKLGKR
;
A
#
# COMPACT_ATOMS: atom_id res chain seq x y z
N MET A 1 9.56 9.81 -16.03
CA MET A 1 8.13 9.92 -15.63
C MET A 1 7.27 9.89 -16.85
N SER A 2 6.20 9.11 -16.84
CA SER A 2 5.29 8.99 -17.98
C SER A 2 3.89 8.61 -17.52
N TYR A 3 2.99 9.58 -17.48
CA TYR A 3 1.56 9.34 -17.26
C TYR A 3 1.02 8.31 -18.27
N LYS A 4 1.46 8.45 -19.55
CA LYS A 4 1.04 7.53 -20.61
C LYS A 4 1.42 6.07 -20.31
N ASP A 5 2.67 5.83 -19.86
CA ASP A 5 3.13 4.47 -19.57
C ASP A 5 2.48 3.91 -18.30
N GLY A 6 2.35 4.74 -17.26
CA GLY A 6 1.63 4.36 -16.05
C GLY A 6 0.17 4.01 -16.32
N MET A 7 -0.56 4.85 -17.07
CA MET A 7 -1.95 4.58 -17.44
C MET A 7 -2.10 3.42 -18.43
N ALA A 8 -1.11 3.17 -19.30
CA ALA A 8 -1.09 1.98 -20.13
C ALA A 8 -1.12 0.72 -19.27
N ALA A 9 -0.27 0.64 -18.22
CA ALA A 9 -0.32 -0.50 -17.29
C ALA A 9 -1.67 -0.58 -16.56
N MET A 10 -2.22 0.54 -16.06
CA MET A 10 -3.54 0.57 -15.43
C MET A 10 -4.66 0.07 -16.35
N ASN A 11 -4.52 0.25 -17.64
CA ASN A 11 -5.46 -0.18 -18.68
C ASN A 11 -5.07 -1.52 -19.35
N LEU A 12 -4.12 -2.24 -18.76
CA LEU A 12 -3.63 -3.52 -19.29
C LEU A 12 -3.16 -3.43 -20.75
N GLN A 13 -2.38 -2.38 -21.03
CA GLN A 13 -1.77 -2.14 -22.34
C GLN A 13 -0.25 -2.14 -22.21
N PHE A 14 0.43 -2.63 -23.24
CA PHE A 14 1.88 -2.59 -23.27
C PHE A 14 2.40 -1.18 -23.58
N SER A 15 3.45 -0.78 -22.87
CA SER A 15 4.29 0.37 -23.15
C SER A 15 5.68 -0.09 -23.61
N ASP A 16 6.48 0.81 -24.16
CA ASP A 16 7.83 0.48 -24.69
C ASP A 16 8.81 0.00 -23.61
N ARG A 17 8.50 0.28 -22.35
CA ARG A 17 9.22 -0.19 -21.16
C ARG A 17 8.24 -0.62 -20.08
N VAL A 18 8.70 -1.44 -19.15
CA VAL A 18 7.95 -1.72 -17.93
C VAL A 18 7.84 -0.43 -17.10
N PRO A 19 6.64 0.06 -16.77
CA PRO A 19 6.50 1.22 -15.89
C PRO A 19 7.06 0.95 -14.50
N ARG A 20 7.35 2.01 -13.74
CA ARG A 20 7.97 1.93 -12.42
C ARG A 20 7.30 2.83 -11.42
N THR A 21 7.27 2.35 -10.18
CA THR A 21 7.03 3.15 -8.97
C THR A 21 7.92 2.63 -7.85
N GLU A 22 8.05 3.39 -6.76
CA GLU A 22 8.70 2.94 -5.52
C GLU A 22 7.97 3.57 -4.32
N TYR A 23 8.06 2.94 -3.14
CA TYR A 23 7.34 3.43 -1.96
C TYR A 23 8.08 4.53 -1.23
N SER A 24 9.35 4.30 -0.83
CA SER A 24 10.08 5.18 0.07
C SER A 24 11.52 5.46 -0.35
N ALA A 25 11.92 5.06 -1.57
CA ALA A 25 13.27 5.33 -2.05
C ALA A 25 13.63 6.83 -2.04
N ASP A 26 12.64 7.69 -2.23
CA ASP A 26 12.76 9.15 -2.19
C ASP A 26 12.87 9.75 -0.76
N PHE A 27 12.81 8.90 0.27
CA PHE A 27 13.09 9.24 1.67
C PHE A 27 14.42 8.67 2.18
N HIS A 28 15.11 7.87 1.37
CA HIS A 28 16.47 7.43 1.66
C HIS A 28 17.45 8.56 1.33
N TRP A 29 17.68 9.46 2.29
CA TRP A 29 18.31 10.77 2.04
C TRP A 29 19.72 10.70 1.48
N GLU A 30 20.54 9.71 1.85
CA GLU A 30 21.85 9.49 1.25
C GLU A 30 21.74 9.09 -0.24
N LEU A 31 20.78 8.23 -0.59
CA LEU A 31 20.49 7.88 -1.97
C LEU A 31 19.97 9.10 -2.75
N VAL A 32 19.03 9.83 -2.16
CA VAL A 32 18.47 11.05 -2.78
C VAL A 32 19.58 12.07 -3.04
N LYS A 33 20.50 12.30 -2.09
CA LYS A 33 21.69 13.15 -2.27
C LYS A 33 22.58 12.63 -3.39
N ALA A 34 22.88 11.34 -3.42
CA ALA A 34 23.73 10.74 -4.46
C ALA A 34 23.14 10.89 -5.87
N VAL A 35 21.82 10.77 -6.01
CA VAL A 35 21.10 10.86 -7.29
C VAL A 35 20.90 12.31 -7.75
N THR A 36 20.58 13.22 -6.83
CA THR A 36 20.18 14.58 -7.16
C THR A 36 21.31 15.59 -7.08
N GLY A 37 22.37 15.28 -6.32
CA GLY A 37 23.44 16.22 -5.97
C GLY A 37 23.05 17.27 -4.91
N LEU A 38 21.81 17.23 -4.40
CA LEU A 38 21.32 18.16 -3.37
C LEU A 38 21.67 17.62 -1.98
N ASP A 39 22.26 18.44 -1.12
CA ASP A 39 22.67 18.02 0.23
C ASP A 39 21.48 17.98 1.24
N CYS A 40 20.48 17.18 0.90
CA CYS A 40 19.28 16.97 1.72
C CYS A 40 19.51 16.16 3.01
N VAL A 41 20.71 15.65 3.20
CA VAL A 41 21.13 14.98 4.45
C VAL A 41 21.39 16.05 5.51
N SER A 42 22.26 17.02 5.21
CA SER A 42 22.64 18.09 6.13
C SER A 42 21.59 19.22 6.17
N ASP A 43 20.95 19.54 5.04
CA ASP A 43 19.89 20.53 4.95
C ASP A 43 18.50 19.87 4.77
N THR A 44 17.78 19.77 5.87
CA THR A 44 16.43 19.18 5.88
C THR A 44 15.39 20.05 5.18
N ALA A 45 15.62 21.37 5.03
CA ALA A 45 14.68 22.30 4.40
C ALA A 45 14.49 22.03 2.91
N ILE A 46 15.49 21.44 2.24
CA ILE A 46 15.41 21.12 0.80
C ILE A 46 14.93 19.69 0.50
N ARG A 47 14.59 18.90 1.52
CA ARG A 47 14.17 17.50 1.34
C ARG A 47 13.00 17.34 0.37
N GLY A 48 12.00 18.20 0.47
CA GLY A 48 10.86 18.18 -0.46
C GLY A 48 11.28 18.40 -1.91
N GLN A 49 12.17 19.36 -2.16
CA GLN A 49 12.73 19.61 -3.49
C GLN A 49 13.56 18.42 -3.99
N ALA A 50 14.40 17.87 -3.12
CA ALA A 50 15.28 16.75 -3.45
C ALA A 50 14.48 15.47 -3.75
N SER A 51 13.46 15.13 -2.94
CA SER A 51 12.54 14.01 -3.18
C SER A 51 11.81 14.18 -4.54
N ASN A 52 11.30 15.37 -4.84
CA ASN A 52 10.64 15.65 -6.12
C ASN A 52 11.59 15.48 -7.32
N GLN A 53 12.83 15.93 -7.19
CA GLN A 53 13.84 15.76 -8.25
C GLN A 53 14.25 14.29 -8.39
N PHE A 54 14.39 13.57 -7.29
CA PHE A 54 14.69 12.14 -7.27
C PHE A 54 13.67 11.32 -8.05
N LYS A 55 12.39 11.50 -7.78
CA LYS A 55 11.30 10.81 -8.48
C LYS A 55 11.38 11.03 -10.01
N LYS A 56 11.72 12.24 -10.42
CA LYS A 56 11.91 12.57 -11.85
C LYS A 56 13.10 11.83 -12.46
N ILE A 57 14.25 11.81 -11.78
CA ILE A 57 15.46 11.13 -12.26
C ILE A 57 15.25 9.61 -12.30
N TRP A 58 14.54 9.07 -11.32
CA TRP A 58 14.23 7.64 -11.24
C TRP A 58 13.01 7.21 -12.06
N ASN A 59 12.47 8.11 -12.89
CA ASN A 59 11.39 7.80 -13.83
C ASN A 59 10.16 7.15 -13.20
N TYR A 60 9.66 7.66 -12.08
CA TYR A 60 8.41 7.18 -11.50
C TYR A 60 7.24 7.47 -12.47
N ASP A 61 6.44 6.46 -12.78
CA ASP A 61 5.26 6.58 -13.64
C ASP A 61 3.97 6.62 -12.84
N MET A 62 4.08 6.35 -11.53
CA MET A 62 2.99 6.41 -10.57
C MET A 62 3.52 6.91 -9.22
N ILE A 63 2.71 7.71 -8.53
CA ILE A 63 3.01 8.22 -7.19
C ILE A 63 2.01 7.65 -6.20
N TRP A 64 2.53 7.00 -5.15
CA TRP A 64 1.75 6.53 -4.03
C TRP A 64 1.23 7.69 -3.20
N ASN A 65 -0.07 7.70 -2.91
CA ASN A 65 -0.67 8.73 -2.08
C ASN A 65 -1.99 8.26 -1.49
N ILE A 66 -2.21 8.50 -0.19
CA ILE A 66 -3.43 8.19 0.54
C ILE A 66 -3.86 9.38 1.37
N LEU A 67 -5.16 9.57 1.54
CA LEU A 67 -5.70 10.60 2.41
C LEU A 67 -6.13 10.03 3.76
N VAL A 68 -6.92 8.97 3.74
CA VAL A 68 -7.55 8.43 4.95
C VAL A 68 -6.63 7.40 5.60
N GLY A 69 -6.03 7.78 6.72
CA GLY A 69 -5.17 6.95 7.56
C GLY A 69 -5.59 7.04 9.03
N GLY A 70 -4.77 6.52 9.95
CA GLY A 70 -5.04 6.45 11.39
C GLY A 70 -5.44 7.79 12.03
N GLY A 71 -5.01 8.92 11.49
CA GLY A 71 -5.43 10.26 11.93
C GLY A 71 -6.93 10.55 11.78
N HIS A 72 -7.66 9.76 10.98
CA HIS A 72 -9.11 9.87 10.81
C HIS A 72 -9.90 9.12 11.90
N LEU A 73 -9.23 8.31 12.70
CA LEU A 73 -9.76 7.76 13.95
C LEU A 73 -9.64 8.82 15.04
N THR A 74 -10.58 9.74 15.10
CA THR A 74 -10.50 10.94 15.96
C THR A 74 -10.88 10.68 17.42
N GLY A 75 -11.37 9.49 17.75
CA GLY A 75 -11.72 9.03 19.10
C GLY A 75 -10.63 8.14 19.71
N PRO A 76 -11.01 7.30 20.70
CA PRO A 76 -10.09 6.35 21.33
C PRO A 76 -9.45 5.41 20.30
N ARG A 77 -8.12 5.34 20.34
CA ARG A 77 -7.33 4.41 19.52
C ARG A 77 -6.01 4.07 20.23
N SER A 78 -5.33 3.04 19.76
CA SER A 78 -4.00 2.71 20.25
C SER A 78 -2.95 3.75 19.82
N SER A 79 -1.77 3.68 20.39
CA SER A 79 -0.60 4.40 19.88
C SER A 79 0.11 3.64 18.73
N MET A 80 -0.47 2.51 18.30
CA MET A 80 -0.02 1.82 17.09
C MET A 80 -0.17 2.76 15.92
N GLY A 81 0.79 2.82 15.08
CA GLY A 81 0.78 3.66 13.90
C GLY A 81 1.45 2.92 12.77
N HIS A 82 1.61 3.60 11.66
CA HIS A 82 2.42 3.10 10.56
C HIS A 82 3.88 2.92 11.02
N ALA A 83 4.52 1.84 10.57
CA ALA A 83 5.92 1.57 10.89
C ALA A 83 6.84 2.76 10.55
N VAL A 84 7.64 3.18 11.51
CA VAL A 84 8.62 4.26 11.35
C VAL A 84 10.00 3.68 11.58
N TYR A 85 10.74 3.46 10.50
CA TYR A 85 12.08 2.91 10.58
C TYR A 85 13.05 3.86 11.29
N GLN A 86 13.74 3.35 12.28
CA GLN A 86 14.87 4.03 12.94
C GLN A 86 16.11 4.03 12.03
N ALA A 87 17.16 4.73 12.43
CA ALA A 87 18.40 4.79 11.66
C ALA A 87 19.08 3.42 11.48
N ASP A 88 18.82 2.48 12.39
CA ASP A 88 19.28 1.09 12.30
C ASP A 88 18.32 0.16 11.56
N SER A 89 17.25 0.73 10.96
CA SER A 89 16.16 0.04 10.26
C SER A 89 15.22 -0.80 11.14
N SER A 90 15.29 -0.65 12.46
CA SER A 90 14.27 -1.21 13.35
C SER A 90 12.98 -0.39 13.25
N ASP A 91 11.85 -1.07 13.30
CA ASP A 91 10.50 -0.48 13.35
C ASP A 91 9.77 -0.88 14.65
N TYR A 92 10.48 -1.54 15.55
CA TYR A 92 9.93 -2.06 16.80
C TYR A 92 9.56 -0.94 17.76
N ASN A 93 8.33 -0.98 18.27
CA ASN A 93 7.85 -0.11 19.31
C ASN A 93 7.24 -0.96 20.46
N ASP A 94 7.96 -1.06 21.57
CA ASP A 94 7.57 -1.83 22.76
C ASP A 94 6.63 -1.06 23.71
N ASN A 95 6.30 0.20 23.37
CA ASN A 95 5.45 1.07 24.17
C ASN A 95 4.10 1.34 23.52
N VAL A 96 3.50 0.33 22.88
CA VAL A 96 2.17 0.49 22.28
C VAL A 96 1.12 0.58 23.41
N PHE A 97 0.48 1.73 23.49
CA PHE A 97 -0.66 1.97 24.38
C PHE A 97 -1.95 1.55 23.68
N THR A 98 -2.82 0.81 24.38
CA THR A 98 -4.21 0.61 23.96
C THR A 98 -5.16 1.50 24.78
N ALA A 99 -6.18 2.04 24.13
CA ALA A 99 -7.21 2.85 24.79
C ALA A 99 -8.33 1.99 25.43
N PHE A 100 -8.31 0.68 25.19
CA PHE A 100 -9.36 -0.25 25.62
C PHE A 100 -8.85 -1.13 26.75
N LYS A 101 -9.72 -1.36 27.73
CA LYS A 101 -9.36 -2.01 28.98
C LYS A 101 -9.32 -3.53 28.87
N ASP A 102 -10.30 -4.11 28.18
CA ASP A 102 -10.49 -5.55 28.04
C ASP A 102 -11.28 -5.88 26.77
N THR A 103 -11.36 -7.16 26.44
CA THR A 103 -12.06 -7.68 25.27
C THR A 103 -13.57 -7.45 25.31
N GLU A 104 -14.17 -7.44 26.51
CA GLU A 104 -15.60 -7.17 26.68
C GLU A 104 -15.96 -5.71 26.31
N GLU A 105 -15.05 -4.77 26.55
CA GLU A 105 -15.19 -3.40 26.06
C GLU A 105 -15.12 -3.37 24.53
N VAL A 106 -14.15 -4.05 23.92
CA VAL A 106 -14.01 -4.16 22.46
C VAL A 106 -15.29 -4.70 21.80
N TYR A 107 -15.88 -5.76 22.36
CA TYR A 107 -17.08 -6.37 21.77
C TYR A 107 -18.33 -5.48 21.80
N LYS A 108 -18.37 -4.44 22.65
CA LYS A 108 -19.53 -3.56 22.82
C LYS A 108 -19.43 -2.24 22.04
N ILE A 109 -18.30 -2.01 21.36
CA ILE A 109 -18.05 -0.73 20.67
C ILE A 109 -19.11 -0.45 19.62
N ASP A 110 -19.62 0.78 19.66
CA ASP A 110 -20.32 1.43 18.54
C ASP A 110 -19.36 2.42 17.86
N MET A 111 -19.07 2.17 16.59
CA MET A 111 -18.10 2.96 15.84
C MET A 111 -18.58 4.37 15.52
N PHE A 112 -19.91 4.55 15.38
CA PHE A 112 -20.50 5.87 15.15
C PHE A 112 -20.55 6.71 16.43
N GLU A 113 -20.70 6.08 17.60
CA GLU A 113 -20.55 6.78 18.88
C GLU A 113 -19.10 7.23 19.10
N LEU A 114 -18.13 6.39 18.76
CA LEU A 114 -16.70 6.69 18.95
C LEU A 114 -16.14 7.74 17.98
N TYR A 115 -16.46 7.62 16.70
CA TYR A 115 -15.80 8.39 15.63
C TYR A 115 -16.75 9.30 14.86
N GLY A 116 -18.05 9.23 15.15
CA GLY A 116 -19.06 10.06 14.53
C GLY A 116 -19.39 9.70 13.09
N THR A 117 -20.16 10.56 12.46
CA THR A 117 -20.55 10.46 11.05
C THR A 117 -19.70 11.41 10.22
N VAL A 118 -19.25 10.95 9.06
CA VAL A 118 -18.45 11.74 8.11
C VAL A 118 -19.38 12.65 7.29
N ASP A 119 -19.04 13.94 7.20
CA ASP A 119 -19.66 14.83 6.22
C ASP A 119 -19.21 14.40 4.82
N HIS A 120 -20.13 13.82 4.06
CA HIS A 120 -19.87 13.27 2.75
C HIS A 120 -19.29 14.30 1.77
N ASN A 121 -19.92 15.48 1.66
CA ASN A 121 -19.50 16.51 0.71
C ASN A 121 -18.12 17.08 1.06
N LYS A 122 -17.88 17.26 2.36
CA LYS A 122 -16.56 17.68 2.84
C LYS A 122 -15.51 16.62 2.51
N MET A 123 -15.80 15.35 2.74
CA MET A 123 -14.86 14.24 2.47
C MET A 123 -14.54 14.10 0.97
N VAL A 124 -15.55 14.27 0.10
CA VAL A 124 -15.33 14.33 -1.36
C VAL A 124 -14.39 15.49 -1.73
N SER A 125 -14.64 16.68 -1.15
CA SER A 125 -13.78 17.85 -1.37
C SER A 125 -12.35 17.63 -0.86
N ASP A 126 -12.19 16.97 0.29
CA ASP A 126 -10.88 16.64 0.86
C ASP A 126 -10.12 15.67 -0.05
N PHE A 127 -10.77 14.61 -0.57
CA PHE A 127 -10.18 13.69 -1.56
C PHE A 127 -9.79 14.43 -2.84
N ASN A 128 -10.65 15.28 -3.38
CA ASN A 128 -10.36 16.04 -4.60
C ASN A 128 -9.18 17.00 -4.40
N THR A 129 -9.15 17.71 -3.28
CA THR A 129 -8.02 18.60 -2.94
C THR A 129 -6.71 17.83 -2.83
N HIS A 130 -6.74 16.69 -2.13
CA HIS A 130 -5.57 15.82 -1.97
C HIS A 130 -5.07 15.28 -3.31
N TYR A 131 -5.98 14.76 -4.15
CA TYR A 131 -5.67 14.26 -5.48
C TYR A 131 -5.12 15.35 -6.40
N MET A 132 -5.76 16.53 -6.45
CA MET A 132 -5.32 17.65 -7.27
C MET A 132 -3.95 18.18 -6.86
N ASN A 133 -3.65 18.20 -5.56
CA ASN A 133 -2.31 18.57 -5.07
C ASN A 133 -1.23 17.60 -5.59
N ALA A 134 -1.53 16.30 -5.61
CA ALA A 134 -0.63 15.30 -6.19
C ALA A 134 -0.46 15.51 -7.70
N CYS A 135 -1.55 15.73 -8.46
CA CYS A 135 -1.50 16.00 -9.89
C CYS A 135 -0.70 17.26 -10.22
N ASN A 136 -0.83 18.32 -9.43
CA ASN A 136 -0.08 19.55 -9.60
C ASN A 136 1.42 19.36 -9.30
N GLY A 137 1.75 18.53 -8.31
CA GLY A 137 3.13 18.20 -7.96
C GLY A 137 3.80 17.28 -8.98
N TYR A 138 3.04 16.36 -9.57
CA TYR A 138 3.52 15.31 -10.46
C TYR A 138 2.61 15.12 -11.69
N PRO A 139 2.52 16.13 -12.58
CA PRO A 139 1.57 16.12 -13.70
C PRO A 139 1.86 15.03 -14.75
N ASP A 140 3.10 14.55 -14.80
CA ASP A 140 3.55 13.55 -15.76
C ASP A 140 3.50 12.11 -15.20
N THR A 141 2.72 11.86 -14.14
CA THR A 141 2.60 10.54 -13.52
C THR A 141 1.14 10.20 -13.26
N VAL A 142 0.85 8.92 -13.09
CA VAL A 142 -0.41 8.47 -12.48
C VAL A 142 -0.40 8.88 -11.02
N ASN A 143 -1.37 9.68 -10.62
CA ASN A 143 -1.58 10.08 -9.24
C ASN A 143 -2.81 9.38 -8.67
N MET A 144 -2.88 9.27 -7.35
CA MET A 144 -3.95 8.59 -6.65
C MET A 144 -4.28 9.28 -5.32
N THR A 145 -5.33 8.86 -4.71
CA THR A 145 -5.67 9.03 -3.31
C THR A 145 -6.26 7.73 -2.79
N GLY A 146 -6.57 7.63 -1.50
CA GLY A 146 -7.11 6.35 -1.03
C GLY A 146 -7.29 6.25 0.47
N VAL A 147 -7.49 5.00 0.91
CA VAL A 147 -7.75 4.62 2.31
C VAL A 147 -6.70 3.61 2.75
N TYR A 148 -6.01 3.92 3.86
CA TYR A 148 -5.00 3.07 4.49
C TYR A 148 -5.61 2.15 5.55
N ILE A 149 -6.60 2.62 6.30
CA ILE A 149 -7.25 1.94 7.41
C ILE A 149 -8.53 1.20 6.98
N THR A 150 -8.42 0.31 6.00
CA THR A 150 -9.59 -0.29 5.32
C THR A 150 -10.42 -1.18 6.24
N CYS A 151 -9.85 -2.25 6.79
CA CYS A 151 -10.54 -3.19 7.67
C CYS A 151 -9.60 -3.61 8.80
N ILE A 152 -8.74 -4.60 8.57
CA ILE A 152 -7.81 -5.11 9.59
C ILE A 152 -6.80 -4.04 9.99
N SER A 153 -6.20 -3.31 9.04
CA SER A 153 -5.30 -2.20 9.36
C SER A 153 -5.96 -1.15 10.25
N GLY A 154 -7.25 -0.87 10.03
CA GLY A 154 -7.99 0.06 10.90
C GLY A 154 -8.24 -0.51 12.29
N LEU A 155 -8.54 -1.80 12.40
CA LEU A 155 -8.71 -2.47 13.70
C LEU A 155 -7.36 -2.56 14.45
N ILE A 156 -6.23 -2.74 13.73
CA ILE A 156 -4.89 -2.66 14.31
C ILE A 156 -4.61 -1.27 14.86
N GLU A 157 -4.92 -0.21 14.11
CA GLU A 157 -4.77 1.18 14.56
C GLU A 157 -5.66 1.48 15.79
N MET A 158 -6.88 0.92 15.83
CA MET A 158 -7.78 1.09 16.96
C MET A 158 -7.27 0.40 18.22
N PHE A 159 -6.98 -0.89 18.13
CA PHE A 159 -6.78 -1.76 19.28
C PHE A 159 -5.30 -2.01 19.60
N GLY A 160 -4.40 -1.89 18.63
CA GLY A 160 -3.07 -2.49 18.67
C GLY A 160 -3.13 -4.00 18.47
N TRP A 161 -2.00 -4.61 18.14
CA TRP A 161 -1.93 -6.04 17.87
C TRP A 161 -2.33 -6.91 19.07
N GLU A 162 -1.88 -6.56 20.27
CA GLU A 162 -2.11 -7.35 21.47
C GLU A 162 -3.62 -7.52 21.75
N MET A 163 -4.34 -6.40 21.90
CA MET A 163 -5.78 -6.40 22.18
C MET A 163 -6.59 -7.00 21.03
N LEU A 164 -6.18 -6.75 19.77
CA LEU A 164 -6.83 -7.33 18.60
C LEU A 164 -6.74 -8.87 18.63
N LEU A 165 -5.55 -9.41 18.86
CA LEU A 165 -5.32 -10.85 18.86
C LEU A 165 -5.96 -11.52 20.08
N GLU A 166 -5.98 -10.86 21.25
CA GLU A 166 -6.66 -11.33 22.44
C GLU A 166 -8.17 -11.44 22.19
N ALA A 167 -8.80 -10.37 21.69
CA ALA A 167 -10.23 -10.36 21.41
C ALA A 167 -10.62 -11.36 20.30
N LEU A 168 -9.81 -11.45 19.25
CA LEU A 168 -10.02 -12.42 18.17
C LEU A 168 -9.87 -13.86 18.63
N GLY A 169 -8.89 -14.13 19.50
CA GLY A 169 -8.61 -15.47 20.03
C GLY A 169 -9.65 -15.92 21.07
N GLU A 170 -10.16 -15.01 21.89
CA GLU A 170 -11.16 -15.29 22.92
C GLU A 170 -12.54 -15.59 22.31
N ASP A 171 -13.03 -14.74 21.41
CA ASP A 171 -14.31 -14.94 20.72
C ASP A 171 -14.25 -14.42 19.26
N PRO A 172 -13.85 -15.28 18.31
CA PRO A 172 -13.72 -14.88 16.92
C PRO A 172 -15.06 -14.49 16.27
N VAL A 173 -16.19 -14.91 16.84
CA VAL A 173 -17.52 -14.53 16.32
C VAL A 173 -17.87 -13.12 16.77
N LYS A 174 -17.71 -12.81 18.06
CA LYS A 174 -17.93 -11.43 18.57
C LYS A 174 -16.97 -10.44 17.89
N PHE A 175 -15.69 -10.80 17.72
CA PHE A 175 -14.73 -9.94 17.03
C PHE A 175 -15.09 -9.77 15.55
N GLY A 176 -15.63 -10.77 14.90
CA GLY A 176 -16.19 -10.67 13.56
C GLY A 176 -17.34 -9.65 13.47
N GLU A 177 -18.20 -9.54 14.49
CA GLU A 177 -19.23 -8.50 14.55
C GLU A 177 -18.63 -7.09 14.81
N VAL A 178 -17.55 -6.99 15.57
CA VAL A 178 -16.76 -5.73 15.68
C VAL A 178 -16.24 -5.32 14.30
N THR A 179 -15.67 -6.27 13.58
CA THR A 179 -15.17 -6.06 12.21
C THR A 179 -16.28 -5.55 11.28
N ASN A 180 -17.47 -6.14 11.32
CA ASN A 180 -18.63 -5.70 10.54
C ASN A 180 -19.01 -4.24 10.87
N ARG A 181 -19.08 -3.87 12.16
CA ARG A 181 -19.40 -2.49 12.58
C ARG A 181 -18.33 -1.49 12.15
N TYR A 182 -17.06 -1.87 12.25
CA TYR A 182 -15.96 -1.05 11.75
C TYR A 182 -16.08 -0.80 10.24
N CYS A 183 -16.30 -1.87 9.47
CA CYS A 183 -16.45 -1.78 8.02
C CYS A 183 -17.67 -0.95 7.60
N GLU A 184 -18.77 -1.01 8.37
CA GLU A 184 -19.93 -0.14 8.14
C GLU A 184 -19.57 1.34 8.34
N TRP A 185 -18.85 1.66 9.40
CA TRP A 185 -18.42 3.03 9.69
C TRP A 185 -17.44 3.55 8.63
N ILE A 186 -16.35 2.81 8.31
CA ILE A 186 -15.34 3.24 7.34
C ILE A 186 -15.91 3.35 5.91
N SER A 187 -17.00 2.62 5.60
CA SER A 187 -17.68 2.69 4.32
C SER A 187 -18.12 4.11 3.91
N GLN A 188 -18.27 5.03 4.87
CA GLN A 188 -18.56 6.43 4.57
C GLN A 188 -17.45 7.08 3.75
N HIS A 189 -16.18 6.76 4.06
CA HIS A 189 -15.02 7.24 3.32
C HIS A 189 -14.95 6.62 1.91
N PHE A 190 -15.30 5.34 1.78
CA PHE A 190 -15.34 4.66 0.48
C PHE A 190 -16.40 5.23 -0.46
N ARG A 191 -17.57 5.62 0.07
CA ARG A 191 -18.60 6.33 -0.72
C ARG A 191 -18.11 7.69 -1.20
N ALA A 192 -17.46 8.45 -0.32
CA ALA A 192 -16.89 9.74 -0.70
C ALA A 192 -15.73 9.60 -1.70
N LEU A 193 -14.90 8.56 -1.55
CA LEU A 193 -13.83 8.24 -2.50
C LEU A 193 -14.39 7.87 -3.89
N ALA A 194 -15.52 7.15 -3.93
CA ALA A 194 -16.21 6.83 -5.18
C ALA A 194 -16.69 8.10 -5.92
N ASP A 195 -17.13 9.13 -5.20
CA ASP A 195 -17.60 10.40 -5.77
C ASP A 195 -16.47 11.41 -6.03
N SER A 196 -15.21 11.09 -5.70
CA SER A 196 -14.06 11.97 -5.96
C SER A 196 -13.63 11.97 -7.44
N ASP A 197 -12.73 12.89 -7.82
CA ASP A 197 -12.19 12.99 -9.17
C ASP A 197 -11.03 12.03 -9.45
N ALA A 198 -10.55 11.27 -8.47
CA ALA A 198 -9.41 10.37 -8.64
C ALA A 198 -9.76 9.21 -9.59
N GLU A 199 -8.92 8.96 -10.60
CA GLU A 199 -9.10 7.85 -11.55
C GLU A 199 -8.57 6.53 -10.99
N VAL A 200 -7.49 6.59 -10.21
CA VAL A 200 -6.86 5.45 -9.54
C VAL A 200 -6.92 5.68 -8.04
N VAL A 201 -7.32 4.67 -7.30
CA VAL A 201 -7.41 4.71 -5.85
C VAL A 201 -6.61 3.58 -5.21
N MET A 202 -5.96 3.88 -4.11
CA MET A 202 -5.24 2.90 -3.31
C MET A 202 -6.09 2.46 -2.12
N ILE A 203 -6.20 1.17 -1.93
CA ILE A 203 -6.83 0.53 -0.77
C ILE A 203 -5.76 -0.32 -0.09
N HIS A 204 -5.42 0.04 1.13
CA HIS A 204 -4.44 -0.70 1.92
C HIS A 204 -5.10 -1.43 3.07
N ASP A 205 -4.73 -2.70 3.27
CA ASP A 205 -5.16 -3.48 4.43
C ASP A 205 -4.20 -4.65 4.71
N ASP A 206 -3.47 -4.60 5.81
CA ASP A 206 -2.56 -5.67 6.23
C ASP A 206 -3.35 -6.81 6.88
N ILE A 207 -3.78 -7.73 6.05
CA ILE A 207 -4.65 -8.83 6.48
C ILE A 207 -3.89 -10.09 6.91
N VAL A 208 -2.57 -10.12 6.71
CA VAL A 208 -1.73 -11.29 6.98
C VAL A 208 -0.39 -10.87 7.58
N TRP A 209 0.33 -11.85 8.10
CA TRP A 209 1.75 -11.71 8.46
C TRP A 209 2.66 -12.22 7.34
N THR A 210 3.97 -12.13 7.55
CA THR A 210 4.99 -12.68 6.65
C THR A 210 4.78 -14.17 6.38
N GLU A 211 4.32 -14.93 7.38
CA GLU A 211 4.05 -16.37 7.26
C GLU A 211 2.64 -16.69 6.72
N GLY A 212 1.78 -15.69 6.52
CA GLY A 212 0.40 -15.86 6.03
C GLY A 212 -0.67 -15.40 7.03
N ALA A 213 -1.85 -15.99 6.94
CA ALA A 213 -3.01 -15.63 7.76
C ALA A 213 -2.76 -15.87 9.26
N PHE A 214 -3.15 -14.90 10.11
CA PHE A 214 -3.05 -15.03 11.58
C PHE A 214 -4.33 -15.56 12.25
N VAL A 215 -5.37 -15.80 11.49
CA VAL A 215 -6.60 -16.48 11.89
C VAL A 215 -7.05 -17.40 10.76
N ALA A 216 -7.91 -18.38 11.06
CA ALA A 216 -8.39 -19.33 10.06
C ALA A 216 -8.95 -18.62 8.80
N PRO A 217 -8.60 -19.07 7.58
CA PRO A 217 -9.02 -18.43 6.32
C PRO A 217 -10.53 -18.26 6.18
N GLU A 218 -11.32 -19.18 6.78
CA GLU A 218 -12.79 -19.12 6.82
C GLU A 218 -13.30 -17.89 7.54
N TRP A 219 -12.57 -17.38 8.54
CA TRP A 219 -12.92 -16.17 9.25
C TRP A 219 -12.83 -14.94 8.33
N TYR A 220 -11.78 -14.84 7.50
CA TYR A 220 -11.65 -13.78 6.49
C TYR A 220 -12.78 -13.86 5.47
N ARG A 221 -13.09 -15.07 4.98
CA ARG A 221 -14.18 -15.31 4.02
C ARG A 221 -15.54 -14.98 4.59
N LYS A 222 -15.68 -15.00 5.90
CA LYS A 222 -16.93 -14.65 6.60
C LYS A 222 -17.02 -13.16 6.95
N TYR A 223 -15.92 -12.52 7.39
CA TYR A 223 -15.97 -11.21 8.02
C TYR A 223 -15.17 -10.12 7.29
N VAL A 224 -14.20 -10.47 6.44
CA VAL A 224 -13.38 -9.48 5.72
C VAL A 224 -13.86 -9.32 4.28
N PHE A 225 -13.78 -10.35 3.46
CA PHE A 225 -14.08 -10.22 2.02
C PHE A 225 -15.52 -9.85 1.68
N PRO A 226 -16.58 -10.29 2.42
CA PRO A 226 -17.92 -9.76 2.20
C PRO A 226 -18.05 -8.26 2.49
N ASN A 227 -17.29 -7.74 3.45
CA ASN A 227 -17.23 -6.31 3.74
C ASN A 227 -16.44 -5.56 2.66
N TYR A 228 -15.30 -6.08 2.19
CA TYR A 228 -14.59 -5.53 1.04
C TYR A 228 -15.52 -5.37 -0.17
N LYS A 229 -16.24 -6.42 -0.52
CA LYS A 229 -17.16 -6.38 -1.65
C LYS A 229 -18.20 -5.25 -1.53
N LYS A 230 -18.72 -5.02 -0.32
CA LYS A 230 -19.67 -3.92 -0.06
C LYS A 230 -18.99 -2.56 -0.13
N MET A 231 -17.80 -2.42 0.47
CA MET A 231 -17.05 -1.15 0.52
C MET A 231 -16.54 -0.74 -0.87
N PHE A 232 -16.07 -1.71 -1.67
CA PHE A 232 -15.50 -1.43 -2.99
C PHE A 232 -16.56 -1.23 -4.07
N ALA A 233 -17.77 -1.75 -3.88
CA ALA A 233 -18.84 -1.67 -4.88
C ALA A 233 -19.08 -0.24 -5.40
N PRO A 234 -19.22 0.82 -4.60
CA PRO A 234 -19.39 2.19 -5.10
C PRO A 234 -18.21 2.64 -5.98
N ILE A 235 -16.98 2.27 -5.63
CA ILE A 235 -15.78 2.62 -6.39
C ILE A 235 -15.75 1.88 -7.74
N VAL A 236 -16.09 0.59 -7.74
CA VAL A 236 -16.22 -0.21 -8.96
C VAL A 236 -17.31 0.36 -9.89
N GLU A 237 -18.46 0.71 -9.34
CA GLU A 237 -19.59 1.31 -10.07
C GLU A 237 -19.23 2.68 -10.66
N SER A 238 -18.37 3.46 -10.00
CA SER A 238 -17.86 4.72 -10.53
C SER A 238 -16.83 4.57 -11.65
N GLY A 239 -16.37 3.34 -11.93
CA GLY A 239 -15.39 3.05 -12.98
C GLY A 239 -13.93 3.34 -12.62
N LYS A 240 -13.64 3.67 -11.37
CA LYS A 240 -12.26 3.92 -10.89
C LYS A 240 -11.46 2.63 -10.81
N LYS A 241 -10.14 2.75 -10.88
CA LYS A 241 -9.21 1.64 -10.74
C LYS A 241 -8.79 1.48 -9.27
N ILE A 242 -9.03 0.30 -8.70
CA ILE A 242 -8.65 -0.04 -7.34
C ILE A 242 -7.32 -0.79 -7.35
N LEU A 243 -6.29 -0.26 -6.72
CA LEU A 243 -5.06 -0.96 -6.39
C LEU A 243 -5.11 -1.39 -4.92
N TYR A 244 -5.10 -2.70 -4.70
CA TYR A 244 -5.09 -3.28 -3.37
C TYR A 244 -3.65 -3.52 -2.91
N THR A 245 -3.33 -3.10 -1.70
CA THR A 245 -2.00 -3.24 -1.08
C THR A 245 -2.14 -3.95 0.25
N SER A 246 -1.30 -4.94 0.48
CA SER A 246 -1.13 -5.60 1.79
C SER A 246 0.32 -6.03 1.93
N ASP A 247 0.87 -5.87 3.12
CA ASP A 247 2.12 -6.49 3.49
C ASP A 247 1.91 -7.99 3.75
N GLY A 248 3.00 -8.75 3.80
CA GLY A 248 3.02 -10.17 4.12
C GLY A 248 2.59 -11.11 2.97
N THR A 249 2.34 -12.36 3.34
CA THR A 249 2.03 -13.45 2.39
C THR A 249 0.53 -13.65 2.24
N TYR A 250 -0.09 -13.02 1.24
CA TYR A 250 -1.52 -13.16 0.97
C TYR A 250 -1.85 -13.94 -0.31
N THR A 251 -0.94 -14.78 -0.78
CA THR A 251 -1.15 -15.64 -1.96
C THR A 251 -2.46 -16.43 -1.88
N GLU A 252 -2.81 -16.96 -0.70
CA GLU A 252 -4.04 -17.71 -0.45
C GLU A 252 -5.32 -16.90 -0.72
N PHE A 253 -5.27 -15.58 -0.57
CA PHE A 253 -6.43 -14.69 -0.66
C PHE A 253 -6.52 -13.90 -1.97
N LEU A 254 -5.59 -14.08 -2.90
CA LEU A 254 -5.59 -13.34 -4.17
C LEU A 254 -6.92 -13.50 -4.94
N GLU A 255 -7.50 -14.70 -4.95
CA GLU A 255 -8.79 -14.95 -5.62
C GLU A 255 -9.96 -14.30 -4.88
N ASP A 256 -9.95 -14.36 -3.54
CA ASP A 256 -10.97 -13.73 -2.70
C ASP A 256 -10.97 -12.21 -2.87
N ILE A 257 -9.77 -11.60 -2.90
CA ILE A 257 -9.58 -10.15 -3.08
C ILE A 257 -9.96 -9.73 -4.51
N ALA A 258 -9.53 -10.48 -5.54
CA ALA A 258 -9.94 -10.23 -6.93
C ALA A 258 -11.46 -10.22 -7.09
N ALA A 259 -12.15 -11.16 -6.43
CA ALA A 259 -13.62 -11.25 -6.44
C ALA A 259 -14.32 -10.06 -5.78
N CYS A 260 -13.60 -9.22 -5.03
CA CYS A 260 -14.12 -7.98 -4.46
C CYS A 260 -14.08 -6.79 -5.43
N GLY A 261 -13.51 -6.97 -6.64
CA GLY A 261 -13.54 -5.97 -7.72
C GLY A 261 -12.31 -5.08 -7.81
N VAL A 262 -11.18 -5.47 -7.21
CA VAL A 262 -9.90 -4.76 -7.38
C VAL A 262 -9.38 -4.89 -8.81
N ASN A 263 -8.60 -3.92 -9.27
CA ASN A 263 -8.00 -3.90 -10.61
C ASN A 263 -6.51 -4.26 -10.58
N GLY A 264 -5.90 -4.32 -9.41
CA GLY A 264 -4.49 -4.67 -9.29
C GLY A 264 -4.06 -4.95 -7.88
N PHE A 265 -2.91 -5.60 -7.78
CA PHE A 265 -2.29 -6.04 -6.55
C PHE A 265 -0.91 -5.40 -6.39
N VAL A 266 -0.63 -4.99 -5.18
CA VAL A 266 0.67 -4.51 -4.73
C VAL A 266 1.13 -5.44 -3.61
N PHE A 267 2.25 -6.11 -3.79
CA PHE A 267 2.62 -7.21 -2.92
C PHE A 267 4.12 -7.33 -2.66
N GLU A 268 4.44 -7.86 -1.49
CA GLU A 268 5.78 -8.18 -1.04
C GLU A 268 6.34 -9.46 -1.72
N PRO A 269 7.67 -9.68 -1.63
CA PRO A 269 8.33 -10.88 -2.18
C PRO A 269 7.83 -12.21 -1.60
N THR A 270 7.22 -12.17 -0.42
CA THR A 270 6.63 -13.33 0.27
C THR A 270 5.34 -13.82 -0.39
N THR A 271 4.60 -12.93 -1.05
CA THR A 271 3.47 -13.32 -1.91
C THR A 271 3.99 -13.84 -3.25
N ASP A 272 3.48 -14.99 -3.69
CA ASP A 272 3.94 -15.69 -4.90
C ASP A 272 3.61 -14.91 -6.17
N MET A 273 4.62 -14.18 -6.68
CA MET A 273 4.48 -13.39 -7.90
C MET A 273 4.22 -14.25 -9.14
N GLN A 274 4.78 -15.47 -9.22
CA GLN A 274 4.54 -16.33 -10.37
C GLN A 274 3.07 -16.78 -10.41
N TYR A 275 2.53 -17.21 -9.26
CA TYR A 275 1.11 -17.55 -9.14
C TYR A 275 0.21 -16.35 -9.49
N ALA A 276 0.51 -15.17 -8.94
CA ALA A 276 -0.25 -13.96 -9.22
C ALA A 276 -0.22 -13.61 -10.72
N ALA A 277 0.94 -13.72 -11.37
CA ALA A 277 1.12 -13.44 -12.79
C ALA A 277 0.38 -14.46 -13.68
N ASP A 278 0.50 -15.74 -13.40
CA ASP A 278 -0.16 -16.80 -14.17
C ASP A 278 -1.69 -16.69 -14.09
N LYS A 279 -2.21 -16.35 -12.91
CA LYS A 279 -3.64 -16.28 -12.67
C LYS A 279 -4.26 -14.96 -13.10
N PHE A 280 -3.59 -13.85 -12.81
CA PHE A 280 -4.15 -12.50 -12.91
C PHE A 280 -3.44 -11.56 -13.88
N GLY A 281 -2.25 -11.90 -14.38
CA GLY A 281 -1.43 -10.98 -15.18
C GLY A 281 -2.07 -10.46 -16.47
N LYS A 282 -3.12 -11.12 -16.97
CA LYS A 282 -3.90 -10.68 -18.14
C LYS A 282 -5.11 -9.82 -17.80
N THR A 283 -5.52 -9.78 -16.53
CA THR A 283 -6.76 -9.16 -16.08
C THR A 283 -6.56 -8.12 -14.99
N HIS A 284 -5.41 -8.14 -14.31
CA HIS A 284 -5.09 -7.24 -13.21
C HIS A 284 -3.70 -6.64 -13.36
N VAL A 285 -3.52 -5.47 -12.78
CA VAL A 285 -2.23 -4.83 -12.62
C VAL A 285 -1.44 -5.57 -11.52
N LEU A 286 -0.16 -5.78 -11.76
CA LEU A 286 0.76 -6.41 -10.80
C LEU A 286 1.89 -5.42 -10.49
N ILE A 287 2.05 -5.02 -9.23
CA ILE A 287 3.05 -4.04 -8.80
C ILE A 287 3.95 -4.67 -7.75
N GLY A 288 5.24 -4.67 -8.02
CA GLY A 288 6.24 -5.25 -7.14
C GLY A 288 7.21 -6.14 -7.91
N ASN A 289 7.93 -7.03 -7.29
CA ASN A 289 8.01 -7.29 -5.85
C ASN A 289 9.47 -7.62 -5.50
N ALA A 290 10.41 -6.73 -5.94
CA ALA A 290 11.81 -6.97 -5.65
C ALA A 290 12.08 -6.96 -4.13
N ASP A 291 12.85 -7.95 -3.67
CA ASP A 291 13.13 -8.15 -2.26
C ASP A 291 14.12 -7.11 -1.72
N THR A 292 13.66 -6.25 -0.83
CA THR A 292 14.49 -5.21 -0.20
C THR A 292 15.59 -5.79 0.68
N ARG A 293 15.44 -7.03 1.20
CA ARG A 293 16.49 -7.73 1.96
C ARG A 293 17.68 -8.06 1.07
N ILE A 294 17.45 -8.34 -0.22
CA ILE A 294 18.50 -8.52 -1.22
C ILE A 294 19.19 -7.20 -1.53
N LEU A 295 18.46 -6.09 -1.58
CA LEU A 295 19.06 -4.76 -1.74
C LEU A 295 19.90 -4.40 -0.52
N LEU A 296 19.44 -4.75 0.68
CA LEU A 296 20.14 -4.45 1.93
C LEU A 296 21.46 -5.23 2.07
N GLY A 297 21.46 -6.54 1.83
CA GLY A 297 22.59 -7.40 2.16
C GLY A 297 23.16 -8.24 1.02
N GLY A 298 22.58 -8.18 -0.18
CA GLY A 298 22.99 -8.97 -1.32
C GLY A 298 24.18 -8.41 -2.09
N THR A 299 24.79 -9.25 -2.91
CA THR A 299 25.81 -8.86 -3.89
C THR A 299 25.17 -8.22 -5.13
N LYS A 300 25.99 -7.63 -6.01
CA LYS A 300 25.51 -7.10 -7.30
C LYS A 300 24.86 -8.18 -8.15
N ASP A 301 25.34 -9.40 -8.11
CA ASP A 301 24.75 -10.52 -8.86
C ASP A 301 23.40 -10.93 -8.26
N ASP A 302 23.25 -10.92 -6.93
CA ASP A 302 21.98 -11.18 -6.27
C ASP A 302 20.93 -10.14 -6.65
N ILE A 303 21.29 -8.85 -6.62
CA ILE A 303 20.39 -7.74 -7.00
C ILE A 303 20.02 -7.84 -8.49
N TYR A 304 20.98 -8.12 -9.37
CA TYR A 304 20.69 -8.33 -10.78
C TYR A 304 19.72 -9.48 -11.01
N ASN A 305 19.94 -10.62 -10.34
CA ASN A 305 19.10 -11.80 -10.46
C ASN A 305 17.69 -11.54 -9.91
N GLU A 306 17.56 -10.74 -8.85
CA GLU A 306 16.26 -10.37 -8.29
C GLU A 306 15.45 -9.47 -9.24
N VAL A 307 16.07 -8.42 -9.79
CA VAL A 307 15.41 -7.60 -10.81
C VAL A 307 15.06 -8.42 -12.04
N LYS A 308 15.96 -9.32 -12.46
CA LYS A 308 15.73 -10.24 -13.58
C LYS A 308 14.55 -11.18 -13.31
N ARG A 309 14.44 -11.73 -12.11
CA ARG A 309 13.30 -12.56 -11.68
C ARG A 309 11.98 -11.83 -11.86
N CYS A 310 11.88 -10.61 -11.32
CA CYS A 310 10.68 -9.78 -11.46
C CYS A 310 10.34 -9.50 -12.94
N MET A 311 11.37 -9.18 -13.74
CA MET A 311 11.19 -8.89 -15.16
C MET A 311 10.81 -10.14 -15.98
N ASP A 312 11.43 -11.28 -15.72
CA ASP A 312 11.14 -12.55 -16.45
C ASP A 312 9.68 -12.98 -16.21
N ILE A 313 9.17 -12.78 -15.00
CA ILE A 313 7.78 -13.09 -14.66
C ILE A 313 6.83 -12.01 -15.20
N GLY A 314 7.09 -10.74 -14.86
CA GLY A 314 6.11 -9.67 -15.03
C GLY A 314 6.08 -9.06 -16.44
N LYS A 315 7.23 -8.94 -17.11
CA LYS A 315 7.38 -8.20 -18.37
C LYS A 315 6.49 -8.70 -19.51
N GLN A 316 6.12 -9.98 -19.48
CA GLN A 316 5.19 -10.56 -20.47
C GLN A 316 3.73 -10.16 -20.27
N TYR A 317 3.40 -9.49 -19.18
CA TYR A 317 2.05 -9.02 -18.87
C TYR A 317 1.94 -7.50 -19.00
N PRO A 318 0.85 -7.00 -19.60
CA PRO A 318 0.74 -5.56 -19.90
C PRO A 318 0.61 -4.69 -18.65
N GLY A 319 -0.04 -5.22 -17.59
CA GLY A 319 -0.28 -4.51 -16.33
C GLY A 319 0.89 -4.57 -15.33
N PHE A 320 2.03 -5.16 -15.69
CA PHE A 320 3.15 -5.23 -14.77
C PHE A 320 3.86 -3.88 -14.63
N MET A 321 4.08 -3.47 -13.38
CA MET A 321 4.83 -2.30 -12.97
C MET A 321 5.91 -2.71 -11.97
N MET A 322 7.16 -2.33 -12.23
CA MET A 322 8.27 -2.66 -11.35
C MET A 322 8.29 -1.79 -10.11
N ALA A 323 8.48 -2.42 -8.97
CA ALA A 323 8.75 -1.79 -7.68
C ALA A 323 9.52 -2.75 -6.76
N VAL A 324 10.11 -2.23 -5.71
CA VAL A 324 10.45 -3.07 -4.54
C VAL A 324 9.17 -3.54 -3.86
N GLY A 325 9.24 -4.64 -3.10
CA GLY A 325 8.04 -5.20 -2.45
C GLY A 325 7.59 -4.43 -1.21
N ASN A 326 8.49 -3.67 -0.58
CA ASN A 326 8.22 -2.88 0.61
C ASN A 326 9.16 -1.66 0.67
N HIS A 327 9.22 -0.95 1.78
CA HIS A 327 10.14 0.17 1.98
C HIS A 327 11.60 -0.22 1.81
N ILE A 328 12.39 0.65 1.21
CA ILE A 328 13.86 0.53 1.20
C ILE A 328 14.36 1.05 2.55
N PRO A 329 14.93 0.19 3.42
CA PRO A 329 15.42 0.63 4.72
C PRO A 329 16.51 1.71 4.62
N PRO A 330 16.58 2.68 5.57
CA PRO A 330 17.52 3.78 5.49
C PRO A 330 19.00 3.37 5.54
N ASN A 331 19.31 2.17 6.04
CA ASN A 331 20.67 1.61 6.08
C ASN A 331 21.01 0.77 4.83
N THR A 332 20.13 0.69 3.82
CA THR A 332 20.44 0.02 2.56
C THR A 332 21.61 0.73 1.87
N PRO A 333 22.68 0.02 1.46
CA PRO A 333 23.80 0.65 0.79
C PRO A 333 23.39 1.42 -0.46
N VAL A 334 23.83 2.68 -0.57
CA VAL A 334 23.51 3.56 -1.71
C VAL A 334 23.91 2.91 -3.04
N GLU A 335 25.08 2.28 -3.09
CA GLU A 335 25.56 1.58 -4.28
C GLU A 335 24.67 0.41 -4.72
N ASN A 336 24.02 -0.27 -3.78
CA ASN A 336 23.06 -1.33 -4.07
C ASN A 336 21.77 -0.77 -4.68
N CYS A 337 21.28 0.36 -4.13
CA CYS A 337 20.12 1.05 -4.69
C CYS A 337 20.39 1.61 -6.10
N LEU A 338 21.59 2.18 -6.32
CA LEU A 338 21.99 2.65 -7.64
C LEU A 338 22.10 1.48 -8.64
N TRP A 339 22.66 0.34 -8.20
CA TRP A 339 22.76 -0.84 -9.03
C TRP A 339 21.39 -1.45 -9.36
N TYR A 340 20.48 -1.48 -8.40
CA TYR A 340 19.07 -1.85 -8.63
C TYR A 340 18.44 -0.99 -9.74
N ASN A 341 18.65 0.32 -9.69
CA ASN A 341 18.17 1.24 -10.72
C ASN A 341 18.81 0.93 -12.10
N GLU A 342 20.13 0.70 -12.16
CA GLU A 342 20.81 0.34 -13.41
C GLU A 342 20.27 -0.99 -14.00
N CYS A 343 20.02 -1.98 -13.15
CA CYS A 343 19.40 -3.24 -13.56
C CYS A 343 18.00 -3.04 -14.13
N TYR A 344 17.17 -2.21 -13.48
CA TYR A 344 15.86 -1.86 -14.00
C TYR A 344 15.96 -1.19 -15.38
N GLU A 345 16.78 -0.17 -15.55
CA GLU A 345 16.94 0.54 -16.82
C GLU A 345 17.43 -0.40 -17.95
N LYS A 346 18.26 -1.37 -17.62
CA LYS A 346 18.78 -2.37 -18.56
C LYS A 346 17.73 -3.40 -18.95
N LEU A 347 16.96 -3.92 -17.99
CA LEU A 347 16.05 -5.05 -18.17
C LEU A 347 14.60 -4.62 -18.49
N GLY A 348 14.22 -3.40 -18.16
CA GLY A 348 12.84 -2.91 -18.25
C GLY A 348 12.37 -2.59 -19.68
N LYS A 349 13.23 -2.51 -20.70
CA LYS A 349 12.82 -2.31 -22.10
C LYS A 349 12.05 -3.53 -22.60
N ARG A 350 10.92 -3.30 -23.27
CA ARG A 350 10.07 -4.36 -23.88
C ARG A 350 10.39 -4.56 -25.34
#